data_ac971ce71d8853b8de89e8cfa8347c93
#
_entry.id   ac971ce71d8853b8de89e8cfa8347c93
#
_cell.length_a   1.000
_cell.length_b   1.000
_cell.length_c   1.000
_cell.angle_alpha   90.00
_cell.angle_beta   90.00
_cell.angle_gamma   90.00
#
_symmetry.space_group_name_H-M   'P 1'
#
loop_
_entity.id
_entity.type
_entity.pdbx_description
1 polymer ?
#
loop_
_entity_poly.entity_id
_entity_poly.type
_entity_poly.pdbx_seq_one_letter_code
_entity_poly.pdbx_strand_id
1 'polypeptide(L)'
;LAVESAGNFLERLEPAELSESNLKESILLANQAILDRKQDDDQFLSMGTTMIAASVIGDTLNWAHVGDSRLYVWHDNILKQITTDHSFVMELVNEGKISREDMRFHPRKNEITRAVGIEKSLTVDTGHFKLDNDSLVLLCSDGLTGMIDDNVIRSVIADNPRRTQDDLKKLDKDLMEKAYDAGAKDNVSLILVQFTETLE
;
A
#
# COMPACT_ATOMS: atom_id res chain seq x y z
N LEU A 1 -11.83 -4.62 -11.82
CA LEU A 1 -11.09 -4.43 -13.07
C LEU A 1 -9.58 -4.31 -12.83
N ALA A 2 -9.07 -3.31 -12.04
CA ALA A 2 -7.63 -3.15 -11.83
C ALA A 2 -6.97 -4.39 -11.19
N VAL A 3 -7.49 -4.82 -10.04
CA VAL A 3 -6.99 -6.02 -9.31
C VAL A 3 -7.10 -7.28 -10.18
N GLU A 4 -8.20 -7.45 -10.91
CA GLU A 4 -8.41 -8.57 -11.81
C GLU A 4 -7.41 -8.59 -12.96
N SER A 5 -7.17 -7.43 -13.60
CA SER A 5 -6.20 -7.30 -14.70
C SER A 5 -4.77 -7.63 -14.24
N ALA A 6 -4.34 -7.06 -13.11
CA ALA A 6 -3.04 -7.33 -12.53
C ALA A 6 -2.92 -8.79 -12.06
N GLY A 7 -3.93 -9.32 -11.38
CA GLY A 7 -3.96 -10.70 -10.88
C GLY A 7 -3.85 -11.71 -12.01
N ASN A 8 -4.63 -11.57 -13.07
CA ASN A 8 -4.58 -12.45 -14.25
C ASN A 8 -3.20 -12.51 -14.92
N PHE A 9 -2.41 -11.43 -14.82
CA PHE A 9 -1.04 -11.44 -15.30
C PHE A 9 -0.12 -12.17 -14.32
N LEU A 10 -0.17 -11.81 -13.03
CA LEU A 10 0.71 -12.36 -12.01
C LEU A 10 0.49 -13.86 -11.77
N GLU A 11 -0.76 -14.34 -11.86
CA GLU A 11 -1.11 -15.76 -11.68
C GLU A 11 -0.51 -16.71 -12.76
N ARG A 12 -0.04 -16.15 -13.88
CA ARG A 12 0.61 -16.92 -14.95
C ARG A 12 2.11 -17.08 -14.76
N LEU A 13 2.67 -16.38 -13.80
CA LEU A 13 4.11 -16.37 -13.51
C LEU A 13 4.43 -17.43 -12.45
N GLU A 14 5.61 -18.00 -12.56
CA GLU A 14 6.15 -18.84 -11.49
C GLU A 14 6.52 -17.94 -10.28
N PRO A 15 6.46 -18.45 -9.04
CA PRO A 15 6.76 -17.64 -7.85
C PRO A 15 8.10 -16.89 -7.93
N ALA A 16 9.14 -17.49 -8.51
CA ALA A 16 10.45 -16.86 -8.67
C ALA A 16 10.48 -15.69 -9.67
N GLU A 17 9.44 -15.56 -10.50
CA GLU A 17 9.30 -14.49 -11.49
C GLU A 17 8.56 -13.25 -10.94
N LEU A 18 8.01 -13.32 -9.73
CA LEU A 18 7.27 -12.20 -9.10
C LEU A 18 8.22 -11.07 -8.64
N SER A 19 9.05 -10.60 -9.56
CA SER A 19 10.05 -9.55 -9.39
C SER A 19 9.43 -8.14 -9.42
N GLU A 20 10.19 -7.12 -9.02
CA GLU A 20 9.83 -5.70 -9.15
C GLU A 20 9.33 -5.36 -10.57
N SER A 21 10.01 -5.89 -11.60
CA SER A 21 9.64 -5.64 -13.00
C SER A 21 8.26 -6.19 -13.34
N ASN A 22 7.95 -7.40 -12.93
CA ASN A 22 6.65 -8.03 -13.21
C ASN A 22 5.52 -7.45 -12.35
N LEU A 23 5.82 -7.03 -11.11
CA LEU A 23 4.87 -6.27 -10.29
C LEU A 23 4.55 -4.91 -10.93
N LYS A 24 5.56 -4.21 -11.46
CA LYS A 24 5.35 -2.97 -12.24
C LYS A 24 4.49 -3.22 -13.48
N GLU A 25 4.79 -4.25 -14.25
CA GLU A 25 4.03 -4.59 -15.45
C GLU A 25 2.56 -4.88 -15.12
N SER A 26 2.29 -5.56 -14.03
CA SER A 26 0.91 -5.82 -13.57
C SER A 26 0.11 -4.53 -13.32
N ILE A 27 0.74 -3.51 -12.75
CA ILE A 27 0.11 -2.19 -12.54
C ILE A 27 -0.08 -1.44 -13.86
N LEU A 28 0.86 -1.54 -14.80
CA LEU A 28 0.72 -0.94 -16.12
C LEU A 28 -0.41 -1.58 -16.93
N LEU A 29 -0.59 -2.89 -16.84
CA LEU A 29 -1.72 -3.60 -17.43
C LEU A 29 -3.06 -3.19 -16.80
N ALA A 30 -3.09 -3.02 -15.48
CA ALA A 30 -4.26 -2.48 -14.78
C ALA A 30 -4.59 -1.04 -15.23
N ASN A 31 -3.56 -0.21 -15.44
CA ASN A 31 -3.71 1.13 -15.98
C ASN A 31 -4.35 1.13 -17.37
N GLN A 32 -3.84 0.29 -18.27
CA GLN A 32 -4.36 0.17 -19.62
C GLN A 32 -5.82 -0.31 -19.61
N ALA A 33 -6.15 -1.33 -18.80
CA ALA A 33 -7.51 -1.84 -18.70
C ALA A 33 -8.53 -0.77 -18.25
N ILE A 34 -8.14 0.12 -17.31
CA ILE A 34 -8.99 1.24 -16.90
C ILE A 34 -9.12 2.27 -18.02
N LEU A 35 -8.02 2.62 -18.71
CA LEU A 35 -8.04 3.59 -19.81
C LEU A 35 -8.90 3.09 -20.97
N ASP A 36 -8.82 1.81 -21.32
CA ASP A 36 -9.66 1.19 -22.36
C ASP A 36 -11.14 1.26 -21.95
N ARG A 37 -11.47 0.92 -20.70
CA ARG A 37 -12.84 1.00 -20.20
C ARG A 37 -13.43 2.40 -20.27
N LYS A 38 -12.61 3.45 -20.06
CA LYS A 38 -13.03 4.84 -20.19
C LYS A 38 -13.36 5.24 -21.63
N GLN A 39 -12.72 4.61 -22.62
CA GLN A 39 -13.02 4.87 -24.04
C GLN A 39 -14.35 4.24 -24.47
N ASP A 40 -14.76 3.16 -23.80
CA ASP A 40 -15.99 2.46 -24.13
C ASP A 40 -17.26 3.15 -23.61
N ASP A 41 -17.14 3.94 -22.51
CA ASP A 41 -18.32 4.52 -21.86
C ASP A 41 -17.93 5.73 -21.00
N ASP A 42 -18.52 6.88 -21.35
CA ASP A 42 -18.26 8.19 -20.73
C ASP A 42 -18.55 8.24 -19.21
N GLN A 43 -19.42 7.37 -18.70
CA GLN A 43 -19.69 7.29 -17.26
C GLN A 43 -18.45 6.92 -16.44
N PHE A 44 -17.42 6.32 -17.06
CA PHE A 44 -16.18 5.90 -16.40
C PHE A 44 -15.02 6.90 -16.54
N LEU A 45 -15.22 8.06 -17.13
CA LEU A 45 -14.15 9.05 -17.39
C LEU A 45 -13.35 9.45 -16.14
N SER A 46 -14.01 9.49 -14.98
CA SER A 46 -13.37 9.80 -13.68
C SER A 46 -12.80 8.58 -12.96
N MET A 47 -12.92 7.36 -13.51
CA MET A 47 -12.45 6.16 -12.84
C MET A 47 -10.93 6.15 -12.70
N GLY A 48 -10.45 5.89 -11.51
CA GLY A 48 -9.04 5.74 -11.19
C GLY A 48 -8.89 5.07 -9.83
N THR A 49 -7.70 4.57 -9.54
CA THR A 49 -7.43 3.93 -8.25
C THR A 49 -5.95 4.06 -7.88
N THR A 50 -5.64 3.96 -6.60
CA THR A 50 -4.29 3.64 -6.12
C THR A 50 -4.03 2.16 -6.25
N MET A 51 -2.78 1.73 -6.28
CA MET A 51 -2.45 0.31 -6.33
C MET A 51 -1.08 0.03 -5.72
N ILE A 52 -1.02 -1.03 -4.92
CA ILE A 52 0.22 -1.66 -4.47
C ILE A 52 0.18 -3.12 -4.90
N ALA A 53 1.24 -3.59 -5.54
CA ALA A 53 1.49 -5.00 -5.78
C ALA A 53 2.76 -5.40 -5.03
N ALA A 54 2.73 -6.51 -4.32
CA ALA A 54 3.86 -6.97 -3.53
C ALA A 54 4.00 -8.50 -3.60
N SER A 55 5.24 -8.97 -3.50
CA SER A 55 5.57 -10.40 -3.41
C SER A 55 6.70 -10.61 -2.41
N VAL A 56 6.73 -11.78 -1.78
CA VAL A 56 7.84 -12.20 -0.93
C VAL A 56 8.48 -13.43 -1.57
N ILE A 57 9.78 -13.33 -1.90
CA ILE A 57 10.58 -14.42 -2.49
C ILE A 57 11.77 -14.63 -1.57
N GLY A 58 11.81 -15.79 -0.90
CA GLY A 58 12.77 -16.00 0.18
C GLY A 58 12.55 -14.98 1.30
N ASP A 59 13.57 -14.20 1.63
CA ASP A 59 13.53 -13.11 2.60
C ASP A 59 13.34 -11.71 1.95
N THR A 60 13.06 -11.66 0.67
CA THR A 60 12.99 -10.39 -0.08
C THR A 60 11.54 -10.05 -0.41
N LEU A 61 11.08 -8.93 0.13
CA LEU A 61 9.83 -8.27 -0.24
C LEU A 61 10.09 -7.40 -1.47
N ASN A 62 9.50 -7.76 -2.63
CA ASN A 62 9.46 -6.90 -3.80
C ASN A 62 8.13 -6.15 -3.84
N TRP A 63 8.13 -4.93 -4.34
CA TRP A 63 6.92 -4.12 -4.42
C TRP A 63 6.90 -3.20 -5.64
N ALA A 64 5.69 -2.86 -6.08
CA ALA A 64 5.38 -1.80 -7.04
C ALA A 64 4.19 -0.99 -6.53
N HIS A 65 4.18 0.34 -6.78
CA HIS A 65 3.24 1.25 -6.12
C HIS A 65 2.87 2.45 -6.98
N VAL A 66 1.59 2.83 -6.92
CA VAL A 66 1.04 4.09 -7.44
C VAL A 66 -0.05 4.58 -6.48
N GLY A 67 0.04 5.84 -6.04
CA GLY A 67 -0.95 6.50 -5.21
C GLY A 67 -0.46 6.85 -3.81
N ASP A 68 -1.37 6.92 -2.86
CA ASP A 68 -1.15 7.26 -1.44
C ASP A 68 -1.52 6.14 -0.46
N SER A 69 -1.92 4.98 -0.98
CA SER A 69 -1.93 3.75 -0.21
C SER A 69 -0.51 3.38 0.20
N ARG A 70 -0.33 2.84 1.39
CA ARG A 70 1.01 2.67 1.95
C ARG A 70 1.38 1.22 2.21
N LEU A 71 2.66 0.91 2.04
CA LEU A 71 3.29 -0.32 2.46
C LEU A 71 4.27 -0.01 3.58
N TYR A 72 4.12 -0.71 4.70
CA TYR A 72 5.00 -0.64 5.86
C TYR A 72 5.63 -1.99 6.13
N VAL A 73 6.83 -1.95 6.71
CA VAL A 73 7.46 -3.09 7.38
C VAL A 73 7.66 -2.74 8.85
N TRP A 74 7.20 -3.62 9.72
CA TRP A 74 7.45 -3.55 11.16
C TRP A 74 8.41 -4.67 11.56
N HIS A 75 9.46 -4.30 12.29
CA HIS A 75 10.44 -5.21 12.89
C HIS A 75 11.11 -4.51 14.08
N ASP A 76 11.41 -5.24 15.14
CA ASP A 76 12.07 -4.73 16.35
C ASP A 76 11.45 -3.45 16.92
N ASN A 77 10.13 -3.40 16.96
CA ASN A 77 9.35 -2.23 17.43
C ASN A 77 9.54 -0.96 16.59
N ILE A 78 10.05 -1.10 15.38
CA ILE A 78 10.18 -0.02 14.39
C ILE A 78 9.16 -0.25 13.27
N LEU A 79 8.30 0.73 13.04
CA LEU A 79 7.41 0.78 11.88
C LEU A 79 8.06 1.67 10.81
N LYS A 80 8.38 1.10 9.66
CA LYS A 80 9.01 1.83 8.55
C LYS A 80 8.06 1.88 7.36
N GLN A 81 7.66 3.06 6.93
CA GLN A 81 6.99 3.24 5.64
C GLN A 81 8.00 2.99 4.52
N ILE A 82 7.66 2.10 3.60
CA ILE A 82 8.50 1.69 2.46
C ILE A 82 8.15 2.49 1.20
N THR A 83 6.85 2.69 0.94
CA THR A 83 6.36 3.51 -0.17
C THR A 83 6.44 5.01 0.17
N THR A 84 6.49 5.85 -0.86
CA THR A 84 6.35 7.31 -0.72
C THR A 84 5.03 7.73 -1.35
N ASP A 85 4.18 8.44 -0.62
CA ASP A 85 2.87 8.84 -1.11
C ASP A 85 2.99 9.72 -2.37
N HIS A 86 2.23 9.39 -3.41
CA HIS A 86 2.07 10.25 -4.58
C HIS A 86 0.93 11.24 -4.31
N SER A 87 1.20 12.21 -3.45
CA SER A 87 0.25 13.22 -3.01
C SER A 87 0.85 14.62 -3.07
N PHE A 88 -0.02 15.62 -3.25
CA PHE A 88 0.38 17.01 -3.28
C PHE A 88 1.14 17.42 -2.01
N VAL A 89 0.70 16.96 -0.85
CA VAL A 89 1.34 17.31 0.44
C VAL A 89 2.72 16.66 0.58
N MET A 90 2.93 15.47 0.02
CA MET A 90 4.26 14.83 0.00
C MET A 90 5.22 15.58 -0.93
N GLU A 91 4.75 16.11 -2.05
CA GLU A 91 5.56 17.00 -2.91
C GLU A 91 6.01 18.24 -2.15
N LEU A 92 5.11 18.88 -1.37
CA LEU A 92 5.46 20.02 -0.52
C LEU A 92 6.52 19.67 0.56
N VAL A 93 6.43 18.45 1.14
CA VAL A 93 7.46 17.97 2.08
C VAL A 93 8.80 17.77 1.38
N ASN A 94 8.82 17.15 0.20
CA ASN A 94 10.04 16.92 -0.57
C ASN A 94 10.72 18.23 -1.01
N GLU A 95 9.92 19.29 -1.25
CA GLU A 95 10.39 20.62 -1.54
C GLU A 95 10.79 21.44 -0.27
N GLY A 96 10.63 20.87 0.91
CA GLY A 96 10.91 21.53 2.19
C GLY A 96 9.95 22.65 2.56
N LYS A 97 8.75 22.70 1.95
CA LYS A 97 7.74 23.75 2.18
C LYS A 97 6.89 23.50 3.42
N ILE A 98 6.68 22.25 3.79
CA ILE A 98 5.99 21.83 5.01
C ILE A 98 6.73 20.66 5.67
N SER A 99 6.48 20.42 6.97
CA SER A 99 6.98 19.22 7.65
C SER A 99 6.08 18.00 7.38
N ARG A 100 6.57 16.78 7.69
CA ARG A 100 5.73 15.57 7.62
C ARG A 100 4.54 15.63 8.59
N GLU A 101 4.73 16.22 9.76
CA GLU A 101 3.69 16.41 10.76
C GLU A 101 2.55 17.31 10.24
N ASP A 102 2.90 18.35 9.47
CA ASP A 102 1.94 19.32 8.92
C ASP A 102 1.06 18.75 7.81
N MET A 103 1.50 17.66 7.14
CA MET A 103 0.73 17.02 6.07
C MET A 103 -0.72 16.70 6.48
N ARG A 104 -0.91 16.19 7.70
CA ARG A 104 -2.24 15.76 8.21
C ARG A 104 -3.24 16.90 8.33
N PHE A 105 -2.76 18.13 8.49
CA PHE A 105 -3.60 19.31 8.72
C PHE A 105 -3.75 20.16 7.47
N HIS A 106 -3.04 19.82 6.40
CA HIS A 106 -3.08 20.59 5.16
C HIS A 106 -4.46 20.47 4.48
N PRO A 107 -5.05 21.58 3.94
CA PRO A 107 -6.38 21.54 3.32
C PRO A 107 -6.46 20.65 2.08
N ARG A 108 -5.35 20.43 1.38
CA ARG A 108 -5.24 19.58 0.19
C ARG A 108 -4.59 18.22 0.48
N LYS A 109 -4.70 17.70 1.71
CA LYS A 109 -4.03 16.47 2.13
C LYS A 109 -4.50 15.20 1.40
N ASN A 110 -5.72 15.20 0.88
CA ASN A 110 -6.31 14.07 0.17
C ASN A 110 -6.12 14.17 -1.36
N GLU A 111 -5.30 15.11 -1.84
CA GLU A 111 -5.05 15.29 -3.27
C GLU A 111 -3.89 14.41 -3.71
N ILE A 112 -4.21 13.36 -4.48
CA ILE A 112 -3.21 12.46 -5.07
C ILE A 112 -2.68 13.05 -6.38
N THR A 113 -1.40 12.86 -6.66
CA THR A 113 -0.72 13.36 -7.87
C THR A 113 -0.47 12.27 -8.90
N ARG A 114 -0.61 10.99 -8.51
CA ARG A 114 -0.56 9.85 -9.42
C ARG A 114 -1.61 8.80 -9.07
N ALA A 115 -2.33 8.29 -10.08
CA ALA A 115 -3.30 7.21 -9.93
C ALA A 115 -3.32 6.32 -11.18
N VAL A 116 -3.63 5.05 -11.00
CA VAL A 116 -3.86 4.07 -12.05
C VAL A 116 -5.13 4.43 -12.79
N GLY A 117 -5.09 4.44 -14.13
CA GLY A 117 -6.22 4.76 -15.00
C GLY A 117 -6.40 6.26 -15.30
N ILE A 118 -5.44 7.12 -14.93
CA ILE A 118 -5.52 8.56 -15.20
C ILE A 118 -4.66 8.95 -16.40
N GLU A 119 -3.41 8.51 -16.46
CA GLU A 119 -2.46 8.88 -17.50
C GLU A 119 -2.01 7.67 -18.32
N LYS A 120 -1.85 7.87 -19.64
CA LYS A 120 -1.31 6.82 -20.52
C LYS A 120 0.14 6.46 -20.17
N SER A 121 0.95 7.45 -19.82
CA SER A 121 2.34 7.26 -19.42
C SER A 121 2.43 7.28 -17.89
N LEU A 122 2.01 6.19 -17.26
CA LEU A 122 2.02 6.05 -15.81
C LEU A 122 3.44 5.72 -15.31
N THR A 123 3.92 6.53 -14.37
CA THR A 123 5.15 6.22 -13.62
C THR A 123 4.80 5.38 -12.39
N VAL A 124 5.35 4.17 -12.34
CA VAL A 124 5.17 3.23 -11.22
C VAL A 124 6.47 3.17 -10.42
N ASP A 125 6.40 3.45 -9.12
CA ASP A 125 7.52 3.28 -8.22
C ASP A 125 7.69 1.80 -7.87
N THR A 126 8.94 1.33 -7.81
CA THR A 126 9.27 -0.06 -7.46
C THR A 126 10.44 -0.11 -6.51
N GLY A 127 10.59 -1.22 -5.83
CA GLY A 127 11.74 -1.48 -5.00
C GLY A 127 11.65 -2.83 -4.31
N HIS A 128 12.66 -3.11 -3.52
CA HIS A 128 12.70 -4.29 -2.67
C HIS A 128 13.15 -3.93 -1.26
N PHE A 129 12.83 -4.80 -0.32
CA PHE A 129 13.21 -4.68 1.08
C PHE A 129 13.53 -6.07 1.62
N LYS A 130 14.68 -6.20 2.30
CA LYS A 130 15.03 -7.46 2.95
C LYS A 130 14.27 -7.56 4.27
N LEU A 131 13.49 -8.63 4.43
CA LEU A 131 12.78 -8.95 5.65
C LEU A 131 13.72 -9.69 6.60
N ASP A 132 13.65 -9.33 7.86
CA ASP A 132 14.25 -10.10 8.95
C ASP A 132 13.22 -11.06 9.52
N ASN A 133 13.66 -12.08 10.23
CA ASN A 133 12.74 -13.00 10.91
C ASN A 133 11.79 -12.25 11.84
N ASP A 134 10.52 -12.65 11.86
CA ASP A 134 9.42 -12.01 12.61
C ASP A 134 9.03 -10.60 12.10
N SER A 135 9.40 -10.23 10.87
CA SER A 135 8.91 -9.01 10.23
C SER A 135 7.42 -9.11 9.91
N LEU A 136 6.67 -8.01 10.13
CA LEU A 136 5.29 -7.85 9.68
C LEU A 136 5.23 -6.85 8.54
N VAL A 137 4.61 -7.24 7.43
CA VAL A 137 4.28 -6.35 6.32
C VAL A 137 2.83 -5.90 6.47
N LEU A 138 2.58 -4.60 6.40
CA LEU A 138 1.26 -3.99 6.40
C LEU A 138 1.08 -3.19 5.10
N LEU A 139 0.06 -3.54 4.31
CA LEU A 139 -0.44 -2.72 3.22
C LEU A 139 -1.77 -2.12 3.66
N CYS A 140 -1.98 -0.83 3.43
CA CYS A 140 -3.24 -0.18 3.82
C CYS A 140 -3.61 0.98 2.90
N SER A 141 -4.92 1.26 2.83
CA SER A 141 -5.45 2.48 2.22
C SER A 141 -5.27 3.69 3.15
N ASP A 142 -5.46 4.87 2.59
CA ASP A 142 -5.49 6.15 3.31
C ASP A 142 -6.62 6.22 4.36
N GLY A 143 -7.66 5.40 4.23
CA GLY A 143 -8.70 5.23 5.26
C GLY A 143 -8.14 4.82 6.63
N LEU A 144 -6.99 4.12 6.68
CA LEU A 144 -6.28 3.85 7.93
C LEU A 144 -5.40 5.04 8.33
N THR A 145 -4.45 5.43 7.47
CA THR A 145 -3.41 6.41 7.78
C THR A 145 -3.90 7.85 7.83
N GLY A 146 -5.03 8.14 7.20
CA GLY A 146 -5.76 9.40 7.34
C GLY A 146 -6.45 9.56 8.68
N MET A 147 -6.76 8.46 9.37
CA MET A 147 -7.44 8.45 10.67
C MET A 147 -6.46 8.36 11.84
N ILE A 148 -5.53 7.42 11.82
CA ILE A 148 -4.54 7.21 12.87
C ILE A 148 -3.12 7.44 12.35
N ASP A 149 -2.21 7.89 13.21
CA ASP A 149 -0.82 8.14 12.81
C ASP A 149 0.06 6.90 12.99
N ASP A 150 1.26 6.98 12.41
CA ASP A 150 2.23 5.89 12.41
C ASP A 150 2.61 5.44 13.84
N ASN A 151 2.59 6.37 14.83
CA ASN A 151 2.86 6.02 16.24
C ASN A 151 1.73 5.17 16.83
N VAL A 152 0.48 5.48 16.49
CA VAL A 152 -0.68 4.68 16.91
C VAL A 152 -0.64 3.31 16.24
N ILE A 153 -0.40 3.25 14.92
CA ILE A 153 -0.24 1.97 14.18
C ILE A 153 0.86 1.13 14.83
N ARG A 154 2.03 1.72 15.08
CA ARG A 154 3.17 1.07 15.73
C ARG A 154 2.80 0.53 17.12
N SER A 155 2.09 1.29 17.93
CA SER A 155 1.68 0.88 19.28
C SER A 155 0.72 -0.32 19.21
N VAL A 156 -0.28 -0.27 18.34
CA VAL A 156 -1.24 -1.38 18.16
C VAL A 156 -0.51 -2.66 17.73
N ILE A 157 0.44 -2.56 16.79
CA ILE A 157 1.23 -3.73 16.37
C ILE A 157 2.09 -4.27 17.52
N ALA A 158 2.75 -3.40 18.28
CA ALA A 158 3.61 -3.78 19.40
C ALA A 158 2.84 -4.48 20.53
N ASP A 159 1.59 -4.08 20.78
CA ASP A 159 0.73 -4.61 21.83
C ASP A 159 0.08 -5.97 21.47
N ASN A 160 0.17 -6.39 20.19
CA ASN A 160 -0.44 -7.62 19.69
C ASN A 160 0.61 -8.69 19.36
N PRO A 161 0.42 -9.95 19.82
CA PRO A 161 1.20 -11.08 19.34
C PRO A 161 0.89 -11.37 17.86
N ARG A 162 1.81 -12.03 17.14
CA ARG A 162 1.67 -12.33 15.70
C ARG A 162 2.12 -13.74 15.35
N ARG A 163 1.94 -14.69 16.27
CA ARG A 163 2.42 -16.07 16.14
C ARG A 163 1.46 -16.99 15.41
N THR A 164 0.19 -16.60 15.37
CA THR A 164 -0.89 -17.40 14.77
C THR A 164 -1.73 -16.57 13.83
N GLN A 165 -2.48 -17.25 12.97
CA GLN A 165 -3.45 -16.59 12.09
C GLN A 165 -4.55 -15.84 12.87
N ASP A 166 -4.92 -16.33 14.06
CA ASP A 166 -5.93 -15.67 14.90
C ASP A 166 -5.37 -14.41 15.57
N ASP A 167 -4.06 -14.40 15.89
CA ASP A 167 -3.39 -13.17 16.33
C ASP A 167 -3.39 -12.10 15.24
N LEU A 168 -3.14 -12.47 13.98
CA LEU A 168 -3.21 -11.53 12.84
C LEU A 168 -4.62 -10.99 12.61
N LYS A 169 -5.65 -11.85 12.71
CA LYS A 169 -7.05 -11.41 12.63
C LYS A 169 -7.41 -10.45 13.76
N LYS A 170 -6.88 -10.69 14.97
CA LYS A 170 -7.08 -9.77 16.09
C LYS A 170 -6.40 -8.44 15.85
N LEU A 171 -5.15 -8.44 15.38
CA LEU A 171 -4.41 -7.23 15.02
C LEU A 171 -5.14 -6.43 13.93
N ASP A 172 -5.62 -7.10 12.88
CA ASP A 172 -6.46 -6.50 11.83
C ASP A 172 -7.66 -5.76 12.44
N LYS A 173 -8.42 -6.46 13.28
CA LYS A 173 -9.58 -5.89 13.96
C LYS A 173 -9.20 -4.69 14.84
N ASP A 174 -8.14 -4.79 15.63
CA ASP A 174 -7.71 -3.72 16.53
C ASP A 174 -7.30 -2.45 15.75
N LEU A 175 -6.61 -2.61 14.59
CA LEU A 175 -6.28 -1.50 13.69
C LEU A 175 -7.53 -0.86 13.09
N MET A 176 -8.48 -1.68 12.62
CA MET A 176 -9.76 -1.22 12.09
C MET A 176 -10.56 -0.45 13.15
N GLU A 177 -10.68 -0.99 14.37
CA GLU A 177 -11.39 -0.32 15.48
C GLU A 177 -10.76 1.03 15.82
N LYS A 178 -9.44 1.15 15.83
CA LYS A 178 -8.75 2.43 16.04
C LYS A 178 -9.09 3.47 14.97
N ALA A 179 -9.16 3.06 13.70
CA ALA A 179 -9.56 3.95 12.61
C ALA A 179 -11.03 4.37 12.75
N TYR A 180 -11.94 3.46 13.12
CA TYR A 180 -13.35 3.76 13.35
C TYR A 180 -13.56 4.69 14.55
N ASP A 181 -12.88 4.47 15.66
CA ASP A 181 -12.92 5.32 16.85
C ASP A 181 -12.42 6.74 16.54
N ALA A 182 -11.50 6.89 15.60
CA ALA A 182 -11.02 8.18 15.12
C ALA A 182 -11.97 8.89 14.13
N GLY A 183 -13.11 8.27 13.79
CA GLY A 183 -14.19 8.89 13.03
C GLY A 183 -14.50 8.29 11.66
N ALA A 184 -13.75 7.30 11.18
CA ALA A 184 -13.98 6.52 9.95
C ALA A 184 -14.59 7.33 8.78
N LYS A 185 -13.85 8.32 8.29
CA LYS A 185 -14.35 9.22 7.23
C LYS A 185 -14.28 8.59 5.83
N ASP A 186 -13.57 7.46 5.70
CA ASP A 186 -13.38 6.74 4.45
C ASP A 186 -13.37 5.24 4.68
N ASN A 187 -13.43 4.46 3.59
CA ASN A 187 -13.30 3.01 3.63
C ASN A 187 -11.88 2.62 4.04
N VAL A 188 -11.78 1.75 5.04
CA VAL A 188 -10.51 1.22 5.52
C VAL A 188 -10.27 -0.16 4.93
N SER A 189 -9.13 -0.34 4.28
CA SER A 189 -8.67 -1.64 3.80
C SER A 189 -7.23 -1.87 4.26
N LEU A 190 -6.93 -3.07 4.74
CA LEU A 190 -5.56 -3.45 5.09
C LEU A 190 -5.29 -4.93 4.83
N ILE A 191 -4.02 -5.25 4.63
CA ILE A 191 -3.49 -6.61 4.48
C ILE A 191 -2.29 -6.74 5.41
N LEU A 192 -2.28 -7.80 6.21
CA LEU A 192 -1.18 -8.15 7.11
C LEU A 192 -0.52 -9.45 6.65
N VAL A 193 0.81 -9.43 6.51
CA VAL A 193 1.61 -10.60 6.18
C VAL A 193 2.73 -10.75 7.21
N GLN A 194 2.68 -11.81 8.01
CA GLN A 194 3.76 -12.15 8.95
C GLN A 194 4.80 -12.99 8.23
N PHE A 195 6.02 -12.49 8.19
CA PHE A 195 7.18 -13.23 7.70
C PHE A 195 7.87 -13.95 8.86
N THR A 196 8.10 -15.25 8.69
CA THR A 196 8.88 -16.07 9.61
C THR A 196 9.82 -16.96 8.79
N GLU A 197 11.09 -16.96 9.16
CA GLU A 197 12.02 -17.95 8.57
C GLU A 197 11.63 -19.35 9.03
N THR A 198 11.43 -20.25 8.08
CA THR A 198 11.32 -21.68 8.41
C THR A 198 12.73 -22.18 8.72
N LEU A 199 12.99 -22.51 9.97
CA LEU A 199 14.21 -23.25 10.33
C LEU A 199 14.07 -24.67 9.74
N GLU A 200 14.87 -24.95 8.68
CA GLU A 200 15.05 -26.31 8.18
C GLU A 200 15.80 -27.20 9.19
#